data_d688c258e6437cac285eaa466c38ba95
#
_entry.id   d688c258e6437cac285eaa466c38ba95
#
_cell.length_a   1.000
_cell.length_b   1.000
_cell.length_c   1.000
_cell.angle_alpha   90.00
_cell.angle_beta   90.00
_cell.angle_gamma   90.00
#
_symmetry.space_group_name_H-M   'P 1'
#
loop_
_entity.id
_entity.type
_entity.pdbx_description
1 polymer ?
#
loop_
_entity_poly.entity_id
_entity_poly.type
_entity_poly.pdbx_seq_one_letter_code
_entity_poly.pdbx_strand_id
1 'polypeptide(L)'
;MAKKLISILGLTLILSLSVCACGEEKSFLSATDYELDAETAQTIRGVKIGDDSETFLAAYRDYDILSSINGGDYRFLPVEEIPFTSSLTTILPSFFVDGSAIDLDSFCEENGIEKESLLSFLTDESYLEMHTVLYQYLLFTWENGKITDIRSESMDYNRDGSYYEAN
;
A
#
# COMPACT_ATOMS: atom_id res chain seq x y z
N MET A 1 6.53 -75.98 15.44
CA MET A 1 6.61 -74.80 16.33
C MET A 1 7.07 -73.61 15.49
N ALA A 2 6.14 -72.74 15.11
CA ALA A 2 6.40 -71.57 14.29
C ALA A 2 6.56 -70.35 15.14
N LYS A 3 7.73 -69.73 15.12
CA LYS A 3 7.95 -68.43 15.78
C LYS A 3 7.58 -67.31 14.78
N LYS A 4 6.53 -66.57 15.10
CA LYS A 4 6.12 -65.35 14.40
C LYS A 4 7.12 -64.25 14.71
N LEU A 5 7.81 -63.75 13.68
CA LEU A 5 8.56 -62.53 13.73
C LEU A 5 7.59 -61.35 13.47
N ILE A 6 7.36 -60.55 14.43
CA ILE A 6 6.59 -59.31 14.32
C ILE A 6 7.59 -58.22 13.91
N SER A 7 7.52 -57.82 12.64
CA SER A 7 8.27 -56.68 12.14
C SER A 7 7.51 -55.39 12.51
N ILE A 8 8.06 -54.63 13.43
CA ILE A 8 7.56 -53.32 13.79
C ILE A 8 8.11 -52.33 12.76
N LEU A 9 7.27 -51.99 11.80
CA LEU A 9 7.57 -50.92 10.86
C LEU A 9 7.39 -49.58 11.61
N GLY A 10 8.51 -49.01 12.00
CA GLY A 10 8.54 -47.64 12.57
C GLY A 10 8.18 -46.62 11.51
N LEU A 11 6.96 -46.15 11.55
CA LEU A 11 6.51 -44.99 10.76
C LEU A 11 7.08 -43.72 11.38
N THR A 12 8.25 -43.30 10.90
CA THR A 12 8.83 -42.00 11.23
C THR A 12 8.03 -40.93 10.50
N LEU A 13 7.06 -40.37 11.19
CA LEU A 13 6.32 -39.17 10.76
C LEU A 13 7.29 -37.97 10.86
N ILE A 14 7.95 -37.65 9.76
CA ILE A 14 8.70 -36.41 9.65
C ILE A 14 7.66 -35.29 9.57
N LEU A 15 7.38 -34.69 10.72
CA LEU A 15 6.70 -33.38 10.76
C LEU A 15 7.68 -32.38 10.16
N SER A 16 7.60 -32.13 8.86
CA SER A 16 8.18 -30.94 8.27
C SER A 16 7.39 -29.74 8.81
N LEU A 17 7.91 -29.12 9.87
CA LEU A 17 7.57 -27.77 10.25
C LEU A 17 8.04 -26.87 9.08
N SER A 18 7.15 -26.66 8.11
CA SER A 18 7.25 -25.49 7.24
C SER A 18 7.11 -24.29 8.17
N VAL A 19 8.24 -23.76 8.59
CA VAL A 19 8.30 -22.39 9.09
C VAL A 19 7.98 -21.55 7.85
N CYS A 20 6.68 -21.25 7.65
CA CYS A 20 6.30 -20.09 6.87
C CYS A 20 6.97 -18.91 7.57
N ALA A 21 8.09 -18.44 7.02
CA ALA A 21 8.49 -17.08 7.24
C ALA A 21 7.32 -16.26 6.65
N CYS A 22 6.37 -15.88 7.51
CA CYS A 22 5.49 -14.76 7.23
C CYS A 22 6.42 -13.55 7.20
N GLY A 23 7.01 -13.26 6.03
CA GLY A 23 7.26 -11.89 5.68
C GLY A 23 5.88 -11.25 5.72
N GLU A 24 5.72 -10.17 6.45
CA GLU A 24 4.52 -9.37 6.41
C GLU A 24 4.38 -8.93 4.94
N GLU A 25 3.51 -9.64 4.18
CA GLU A 25 3.14 -9.18 2.86
C GLU A 25 2.41 -7.86 3.08
N LYS A 26 3.04 -6.76 2.67
CA LYS A 26 2.37 -5.47 2.66
C LYS A 26 1.11 -5.58 1.80
N SER A 27 0.01 -5.09 2.34
CA SER A 27 -1.26 -5.09 1.63
C SER A 27 -1.26 -3.99 0.57
N PHE A 28 -1.74 -4.31 -0.63
CA PHE A 28 -1.97 -3.33 -1.69
C PHE A 28 -3.42 -2.88 -1.68
N LEU A 29 -3.64 -1.60 -2.01
CA LEU A 29 -4.97 -1.15 -2.36
C LEU A 29 -5.34 -1.71 -3.74
N SER A 30 -6.50 -2.33 -3.84
CA SER A 30 -7.08 -2.71 -5.13
C SER A 30 -7.70 -1.49 -5.80
N ALA A 31 -7.99 -1.53 -7.09
CA ALA A 31 -8.60 -0.42 -7.80
C ALA A 31 -9.92 0.06 -7.16
N THR A 32 -10.66 -0.83 -6.50
CA THR A 32 -11.91 -0.51 -5.80
C THR A 32 -11.70 0.12 -4.42
N ASP A 33 -10.51 -0.04 -3.81
CA ASP A 33 -10.22 0.54 -2.49
C ASP A 33 -10.13 2.08 -2.53
N TYR A 34 -10.02 2.67 -3.74
CA TYR A 34 -10.00 4.13 -3.94
C TYR A 34 -11.38 4.76 -4.07
N GLU A 35 -12.44 3.95 -4.14
CA GLU A 35 -13.79 4.47 -4.21
C GLU A 35 -14.20 5.07 -2.87
N LEU A 36 -14.78 6.27 -2.93
CA LEU A 36 -15.39 6.94 -1.79
C LEU A 36 -16.90 6.90 -1.94
N ASP A 37 -17.61 6.71 -0.82
CA ASP A 37 -19.03 6.94 -0.77
C ASP A 37 -19.33 8.41 -1.07
N ALA A 38 -20.11 8.68 -2.12
CA ALA A 38 -20.35 10.03 -2.63
C ALA A 38 -21.12 10.95 -1.65
N GLU A 39 -21.86 10.36 -0.69
CA GLU A 39 -22.64 11.14 0.27
C GLU A 39 -21.86 11.44 1.54
N THR A 40 -21.01 10.50 1.97
CA THR A 40 -20.35 10.56 3.29
C THR A 40 -18.85 10.78 3.19
N ALA A 41 -18.26 10.73 1.99
CA ALA A 41 -16.81 10.68 1.78
C ALA A 41 -16.12 9.57 2.62
N GLN A 42 -16.84 8.46 2.84
CA GLN A 42 -16.33 7.31 3.57
C GLN A 42 -15.58 6.39 2.62
N THR A 43 -14.41 5.91 3.04
CA THR A 43 -13.66 4.91 2.29
C THR A 43 -14.36 3.55 2.39
N ILE A 44 -14.07 2.64 1.46
CA ILE A 44 -14.59 1.27 1.47
C ILE A 44 -14.22 0.52 2.76
N ARG A 45 -13.12 0.91 3.42
CA ARG A 45 -12.67 0.35 4.71
C ARG A 45 -13.31 1.01 5.93
N GLY A 46 -14.28 1.89 5.71
CA GLY A 46 -15.09 2.51 6.75
C GLY A 46 -14.49 3.78 7.38
N VAL A 47 -13.32 4.23 6.95
CA VAL A 47 -12.71 5.48 7.44
C VAL A 47 -13.43 6.69 6.85
N LYS A 48 -13.74 7.68 7.69
CA LYS A 48 -14.51 8.88 7.32
C LYS A 48 -13.98 10.13 8.00
N ILE A 49 -14.46 11.26 7.54
CA ILE A 49 -14.16 12.56 8.16
C ILE A 49 -14.59 12.55 9.64
N GLY A 50 -13.72 13.05 10.51
CA GLY A 50 -13.89 13.06 11.97
C GLY A 50 -13.27 11.87 12.70
N ASP A 51 -12.87 10.81 11.99
CA ASP A 51 -12.17 9.68 12.58
C ASP A 51 -10.76 10.08 13.06
N ASP A 52 -10.25 9.31 14.01
CA ASP A 52 -8.91 9.48 14.58
C ASP A 52 -7.88 8.54 13.97
N SER A 53 -6.64 8.73 14.43
CA SER A 53 -5.52 7.91 13.96
C SER A 53 -5.68 6.42 14.32
N GLU A 54 -6.33 6.07 15.42
CA GLU A 54 -6.56 4.68 15.80
C GLU A 54 -7.47 3.98 14.78
N THR A 55 -8.57 4.63 14.40
CA THR A 55 -9.50 4.14 13.38
C THR A 55 -8.82 4.03 12.01
N PHE A 56 -8.05 5.05 11.62
CA PHE A 56 -7.28 5.03 10.37
C PHE A 56 -6.25 3.89 10.34
N LEU A 57 -5.45 3.74 11.39
CA LEU A 57 -4.43 2.70 11.48
C LEU A 57 -5.02 1.30 11.59
N ALA A 58 -6.21 1.14 12.16
CA ALA A 58 -6.91 -0.14 12.13
C ALA A 58 -7.24 -0.60 10.70
N ALA A 59 -7.44 0.35 9.77
CA ALA A 59 -7.74 0.07 8.38
C ALA A 59 -6.51 0.00 7.46
N TYR A 60 -5.44 0.78 7.77
CA TYR A 60 -4.37 1.06 6.81
C TYR A 60 -2.93 0.93 7.33
N ARG A 61 -2.69 0.41 8.53
CA ARG A 61 -1.33 0.28 9.09
C ARG A 61 -0.36 -0.56 8.25
N ASP A 62 -0.89 -1.50 7.49
CA ASP A 62 -0.11 -2.46 6.70
C ASP A 62 0.16 -1.95 5.28
N TYR A 63 -0.15 -0.68 5.01
CA TYR A 63 0.06 -0.03 3.72
C TYR A 63 1.21 0.97 3.79
N ASP A 64 1.80 1.24 2.63
CA ASP A 64 2.74 2.34 2.51
C ASP A 64 2.02 3.69 2.66
N ILE A 65 2.53 4.54 3.55
CA ILE A 65 1.95 5.85 3.84
C ILE A 65 2.97 6.93 3.53
N LEU A 66 2.66 7.77 2.56
CA LEU A 66 3.36 9.03 2.33
C LEU A 66 2.79 10.10 3.27
N SER A 67 3.65 10.87 3.93
CA SER A 67 3.22 11.91 4.87
C SER A 67 3.90 13.24 4.57
N SER A 68 3.11 14.32 4.59
CA SER A 68 3.59 15.71 4.54
C SER A 68 3.16 16.42 5.83
N ILE A 69 4.14 16.86 6.62
CA ILE A 69 3.93 17.52 7.90
C ILE A 69 4.02 19.02 7.70
N ASN A 70 2.98 19.76 8.13
CA ASN A 70 2.90 21.23 8.02
C ASN A 70 3.15 21.76 6.58
N GLY A 71 2.72 21.00 5.57
CA GLY A 71 2.90 21.38 4.16
C GLY A 71 4.33 21.22 3.63
N GLY A 72 5.18 20.45 4.31
CA GLY A 72 6.51 20.09 3.82
C GLY A 72 6.49 19.01 2.73
N ASP A 73 7.65 18.51 2.37
CA ASP A 73 7.78 17.45 1.38
C ASP A 73 7.12 16.14 1.83
N TYR A 74 6.56 15.39 0.89
CA TYR A 74 6.03 14.06 1.15
C TYR A 74 7.17 13.06 1.33
N ARG A 75 7.07 12.24 2.38
CA ARG A 75 8.03 11.19 2.69
C ARG A 75 7.32 9.92 3.14
N PHE A 76 7.89 8.78 2.83
CA PHE A 76 7.49 7.52 3.47
C PHE A 76 8.00 7.54 4.92
N LEU A 77 7.07 7.53 5.86
CA LEU A 77 7.39 7.49 7.28
C LEU A 77 6.89 6.16 7.88
N PRO A 78 7.65 5.55 8.78
CA PRO A 78 7.11 4.50 9.63
C PRO A 78 5.87 4.99 10.35
N VAL A 79 4.86 4.15 10.49
CA VAL A 79 3.56 4.51 11.09
C VAL A 79 3.72 5.14 12.48
N GLU A 80 4.71 4.66 13.25
CA GLU A 80 5.03 5.12 14.60
C GLU A 80 5.60 6.54 14.63
N GLU A 81 6.12 7.01 13.50
CA GLU A 81 6.73 8.35 13.36
C GLU A 81 5.76 9.40 12.80
N ILE A 82 4.55 8.97 12.39
CA ILE A 82 3.55 9.89 11.82
C ILE A 82 2.90 10.72 12.95
N PRO A 83 3.11 12.06 12.97
CA PRO A 83 2.61 12.91 14.05
C PRO A 83 1.15 13.32 13.80
N PHE A 84 0.20 12.41 13.94
CA PHE A 84 -1.23 12.63 13.65
C PHE A 84 -1.87 13.82 14.40
N THR A 85 -1.25 14.30 15.48
CA THR A 85 -1.74 15.48 16.22
C THR A 85 -1.36 16.82 15.59
N SER A 86 -0.46 16.80 14.60
CA SER A 86 -0.04 17.97 13.83
C SER A 86 -0.98 18.25 12.66
N SER A 87 -0.81 19.40 11.99
CA SER A 87 -1.36 19.59 10.65
C SER A 87 -0.58 18.69 9.67
N LEU A 88 -1.27 17.73 9.11
CA LEU A 88 -0.67 16.62 8.38
C LEU A 88 -1.53 16.28 7.17
N THR A 89 -0.87 15.88 6.08
CA THR A 89 -1.51 15.16 4.97
C THR A 89 -0.89 13.80 4.85
N THR A 90 -1.70 12.75 4.79
CA THR A 90 -1.25 11.39 4.50
C THR A 90 -1.83 10.92 3.17
N ILE A 91 -1.02 10.19 2.41
CA ILE A 91 -1.40 9.60 1.13
C ILE A 91 -1.15 8.11 1.21
N LEU A 92 -2.13 7.33 0.78
CA LEU A 92 -1.99 5.90 0.53
C LEU A 92 -1.81 5.70 -0.98
N PRO A 93 -0.57 5.56 -1.46
CA PRO A 93 -0.29 5.44 -2.89
C PRO A 93 -0.46 4.01 -3.39
N SER A 94 -0.86 3.84 -4.63
CA SER A 94 -0.66 2.62 -5.41
C SER A 94 -0.31 2.97 -6.84
N PHE A 95 0.62 2.21 -7.36
CA PHE A 95 1.03 2.31 -8.75
C PHE A 95 0.65 1.03 -9.48
N PHE A 96 0.16 1.19 -10.69
CA PHE A 96 -0.14 0.09 -11.60
C PHE A 96 0.75 0.25 -12.82
N VAL A 97 1.53 -0.77 -13.10
CA VAL A 97 2.36 -0.84 -14.31
C VAL A 97 1.78 -1.94 -15.19
N ASP A 98 1.46 -1.61 -16.43
CA ASP A 98 0.82 -2.50 -17.41
C ASP A 98 -0.46 -3.17 -16.85
N GLY A 99 -1.21 -2.40 -16.05
CA GLY A 99 -2.46 -2.84 -15.43
C GLY A 99 -2.31 -3.71 -14.19
N SER A 100 -1.08 -3.97 -13.74
CA SER A 100 -0.81 -4.74 -12.52
C SER A 100 -0.34 -3.83 -11.39
N ALA A 101 -0.92 -3.97 -10.20
CA ALA A 101 -0.43 -3.28 -9.01
C ALA A 101 0.99 -3.75 -8.68
N ILE A 102 1.88 -2.80 -8.35
CA ILE A 102 3.26 -3.11 -7.97
C ILE A 102 3.43 -3.05 -6.45
N ASP A 103 4.20 -4.00 -5.91
CA ASP A 103 4.75 -3.89 -4.56
C ASP A 103 5.90 -2.90 -4.57
N LEU A 104 5.79 -1.81 -3.79
CA LEU A 104 6.74 -0.70 -3.86
C LEU A 104 8.14 -1.13 -3.42
N ASP A 105 8.25 -1.95 -2.37
CA ASP A 105 9.54 -2.40 -1.85
C ASP A 105 10.22 -3.35 -2.84
N SER A 106 9.49 -4.38 -3.30
CA SER A 106 10.01 -5.34 -4.27
C SER A 106 10.38 -4.66 -5.59
N PHE A 107 9.54 -3.75 -6.08
CA PHE A 107 9.80 -3.03 -7.33
C PHE A 107 11.05 -2.14 -7.21
N CYS A 108 11.20 -1.42 -6.10
CA CYS A 108 12.38 -0.59 -5.86
C CYS A 108 13.66 -1.42 -5.76
N GLU A 109 13.62 -2.56 -5.06
CA GLU A 109 14.75 -3.49 -4.96
C GLU A 109 15.16 -4.06 -6.33
N GLU A 110 14.20 -4.54 -7.12
CA GLU A 110 14.43 -5.10 -8.46
C GLU A 110 15.04 -4.09 -9.44
N ASN A 111 14.65 -2.82 -9.33
CA ASN A 111 15.13 -1.75 -10.20
C ASN A 111 16.33 -0.97 -9.62
N GLY A 112 16.75 -1.26 -8.39
CA GLY A 112 17.89 -0.60 -7.73
C GLY A 112 17.64 0.88 -7.47
N ILE A 113 16.40 1.26 -7.14
CA ILE A 113 15.99 2.64 -6.85
C ILE A 113 15.52 2.81 -5.41
N GLU A 114 15.69 4.01 -4.86
CA GLU A 114 15.10 4.37 -3.57
C GLU A 114 13.61 4.67 -3.74
N LYS A 115 12.80 4.37 -2.71
CA LYS A 115 11.34 4.54 -2.75
C LYS A 115 10.92 6.00 -3.04
N GLU A 116 11.68 6.97 -2.54
CA GLU A 116 11.50 8.40 -2.80
C GLU A 116 11.69 8.79 -4.27
N SER A 117 12.44 8.00 -5.02
CA SER A 117 12.69 8.19 -6.45
C SER A 117 11.69 7.46 -7.35
N LEU A 118 10.81 6.65 -6.76
CA LEU A 118 9.90 5.78 -7.51
C LEU A 118 9.03 6.56 -8.51
N LEU A 119 8.40 7.66 -8.07
CA LEU A 119 7.55 8.45 -8.95
C LEU A 119 8.34 9.01 -10.13
N SER A 120 9.53 9.57 -9.89
CA SER A 120 10.39 10.09 -10.96
C SER A 120 10.83 8.99 -11.93
N PHE A 121 11.08 7.78 -11.43
CA PHE A 121 11.44 6.63 -12.27
C PHE A 121 10.26 6.20 -13.14
N LEU A 122 9.08 6.03 -12.56
CA LEU A 122 7.88 5.58 -13.27
C LEU A 122 7.35 6.61 -14.28
N THR A 123 7.68 7.89 -14.10
CA THR A 123 7.27 8.99 -15.00
C THR A 123 8.38 9.43 -15.95
N ASP A 124 9.52 8.74 -15.98
CA ASP A 124 10.56 8.96 -16.97
C ASP A 124 10.04 8.64 -18.37
N GLU A 125 10.36 9.50 -19.36
CA GLU A 125 9.86 9.37 -20.73
C GLU A 125 10.23 8.02 -21.34
N SER A 126 11.44 7.53 -21.11
CA SER A 126 11.90 6.24 -21.63
C SER A 126 11.16 5.05 -20.99
N TYR A 127 10.71 5.18 -19.75
CA TYR A 127 9.90 4.18 -19.09
C TYR A 127 8.46 4.17 -19.62
N LEU A 128 7.87 5.37 -19.80
CA LEU A 128 6.52 5.53 -20.31
C LEU A 128 6.36 5.14 -21.80
N GLU A 129 7.46 5.15 -22.58
CA GLU A 129 7.46 4.60 -23.95
C GLU A 129 7.25 3.07 -23.99
N MET A 130 7.62 2.37 -22.92
CA MET A 130 7.58 0.90 -22.86
C MET A 130 6.44 0.37 -21.99
N HIS A 131 5.97 1.15 -21.01
CA HIS A 131 5.02 0.72 -19.99
C HIS A 131 3.88 1.71 -19.84
N THR A 132 2.70 1.18 -19.48
CA THR A 132 1.59 2.03 -19.03
C THR A 132 1.67 2.20 -17.51
N VAL A 133 1.54 3.45 -17.03
CA VAL A 133 1.62 3.76 -15.60
C VAL A 133 0.39 4.51 -15.17
N LEU A 134 -0.35 3.92 -14.22
CA LEU A 134 -1.46 4.54 -13.52
C LEU A 134 -1.07 4.72 -12.05
N TYR A 135 -1.24 5.92 -11.52
CA TYR A 135 -1.09 6.25 -10.12
C TYR A 135 -2.45 6.58 -9.52
N GLN A 136 -2.83 5.85 -8.47
CA GLN A 136 -4.04 6.10 -7.71
C GLN A 136 -3.68 6.32 -6.24
N TYR A 137 -4.41 7.20 -5.55
CA TYR A 137 -4.19 7.41 -4.14
C TYR A 137 -5.42 7.88 -3.38
N LEU A 138 -5.46 7.53 -2.10
CA LEU A 138 -6.34 8.17 -1.11
C LEU A 138 -5.53 9.21 -0.34
N LEU A 139 -6.05 10.42 -0.27
CA LEU A 139 -5.47 11.53 0.48
C LEU A 139 -6.33 11.82 1.70
N PHE A 140 -5.71 11.96 2.86
CA PHE A 140 -6.35 12.34 4.12
C PHE A 140 -5.68 13.58 4.67
N THR A 141 -6.46 14.60 4.97
CA THR A 141 -5.99 15.80 5.68
C THR A 141 -6.33 15.67 7.15
N TRP A 142 -5.37 16.03 8.01
CA TRP A 142 -5.44 15.88 9.46
C TRP A 142 -5.29 17.23 10.16
N GLU A 143 -6.14 17.47 11.16
CA GLU A 143 -6.00 18.56 12.08
C GLU A 143 -6.36 18.11 13.50
N ASN A 144 -5.48 18.39 14.47
CA ASN A 144 -5.70 18.05 15.88
C ASN A 144 -6.06 16.57 16.11
N GLY A 145 -5.43 15.66 15.37
CA GLY A 145 -5.63 14.21 15.50
C GLY A 145 -6.91 13.67 14.87
N LYS A 146 -7.59 14.47 14.05
CA LYS A 146 -8.80 14.07 13.33
C LYS A 146 -8.67 14.30 11.84
N ILE A 147 -9.29 13.42 11.07
CA ILE A 147 -9.42 13.57 9.62
C ILE A 147 -10.40 14.70 9.34
N THR A 148 -9.98 15.68 8.55
CA THR A 148 -10.81 16.84 8.15
C THR A 148 -11.21 16.80 6.68
N ASP A 149 -10.48 16.05 5.84
CA ASP A 149 -10.80 15.89 4.42
C ASP A 149 -10.31 14.51 3.94
N ILE A 150 -11.02 13.92 2.98
CA ILE A 150 -10.64 12.68 2.30
C ILE A 150 -10.89 12.87 0.81
N ARG A 151 -9.90 12.54 -0.01
CA ARG A 151 -9.98 12.58 -1.47
C ARG A 151 -9.46 11.29 -2.08
N SER A 152 -10.05 10.93 -3.20
CA SER A 152 -9.56 9.87 -4.07
C SER A 152 -9.15 10.49 -5.40
N GLU A 153 -7.93 10.25 -5.83
CA GLU A 153 -7.40 10.79 -7.08
C GLU A 153 -6.70 9.71 -7.89
N SER A 154 -6.68 9.91 -9.22
CA SER A 154 -6.08 8.98 -10.16
C SER A 154 -5.38 9.76 -11.28
N MET A 155 -4.17 9.37 -11.65
CA MET A 155 -3.37 9.97 -12.71
C MET A 155 -2.88 8.89 -13.67
N ASP A 156 -3.15 9.09 -14.97
CA ASP A 156 -2.66 8.24 -16.05
C ASP A 156 -1.53 8.97 -16.77
N TYR A 157 -0.29 8.52 -16.57
CA TYR A 157 0.90 9.18 -17.09
C TYR A 157 1.17 8.92 -18.58
N ASN A 158 0.48 8.00 -19.23
CA ASN A 158 0.67 7.66 -20.64
C ASN A 158 -0.15 8.53 -21.61
N ARG A 159 -1.08 9.32 -21.10
CA ARG A 159 -1.89 10.23 -21.92
C ARG A 159 -1.28 11.63 -21.96
N ASP A 160 -0.37 11.86 -22.90
CA ASP A 160 0.09 13.18 -23.39
C ASP A 160 0.55 14.21 -22.33
N GLY A 161 1.14 13.76 -21.21
CA GLY A 161 1.64 14.67 -20.17
C GLY A 161 0.56 15.57 -19.54
N SER A 162 -0.70 15.39 -19.90
CA SER A 162 -1.83 16.08 -19.27
C SER A 162 -2.33 15.26 -18.11
N TYR A 163 -2.26 15.82 -16.93
CA TYR A 163 -2.87 15.26 -15.72
C TYR A 163 -4.39 15.25 -15.92
N TYR A 164 -4.98 14.07 -15.98
CA TYR A 164 -6.43 13.94 -15.90
C TYR A 164 -6.81 13.60 -14.47
N GLU A 165 -7.39 14.56 -13.78
CA GLU A 165 -8.15 14.30 -12.57
C GLU A 165 -9.38 13.49 -12.97
N ALA A 166 -9.48 12.25 -12.51
CA ALA A 166 -10.71 11.47 -12.62
C ALA A 166 -11.69 11.99 -11.56
N ASN A 167 -12.72 12.72 -12.02
CA ASN A 167 -13.87 13.10 -11.19
C ASN A 167 -14.81 11.91 -11.00
#